data_70c30392bc4deb2a374d5782d9bb6fe5
#
_entry.id   70c30392bc4deb2a374d5782d9bb6fe5
#
_cell.length_a   1.000
_cell.length_b   1.000
_cell.length_c   1.000
_cell.angle_alpha   90.00
_cell.angle_beta   90.00
_cell.angle_gamma   90.00
#
_symmetry.space_group_name_H-M   'P 1'
#
loop_
_entity.id
_entity.type
_entity.pdbx_description
1 polymer ?
#
loop_
_entity_poly.entity_id
_entity_poly.type
_entity_poly.pdbx_seq_one_letter_code
_entity_poly.pdbx_strand_id
1 'polypeptide(L)'
;MISLKKQAIIVGAGPCGLSAAIELERIGISCTVIERGNIVDAIYHYPTHQTFFSSANLLEIGDIPFICKDLKPRRQDALVYYREVVSRMNLDVKPFETVTSIDKEDGRFTVTSHHERHGTTVRTADYVVLATGYYGRPRNLDVPGEELPHVSHYFKEAHPYYRQRVIVIGGKNSAVDAAIELEKAGAHVTVLYRGDGYSPSVKPWVLPAFDSLVRHEKVRYELETEIVRIETDRVVYRQHGVEKSVAADHVLAMTGYLPDHGLFAESGVTIDDETGVPSFDEDTYETNVEGLFIAGVVAAGNDANKIFIENGRFHGKAIAETLRERNGVTS
;
A
#
# COMPACT_ATOMS: atom_id res chain seq x y z
N MET A 1 7.53 -21.15 -38.02
CA MET A 1 8.31 -20.42 -37.02
C MET A 1 7.55 -20.53 -35.71
N ILE A 2 8.14 -21.12 -34.69
CA ILE A 2 7.57 -21.13 -33.34
C ILE A 2 7.69 -19.68 -32.86
N SER A 3 6.57 -18.94 -32.81
CA SER A 3 6.55 -17.62 -32.19
C SER A 3 6.96 -17.83 -30.73
N LEU A 4 8.08 -17.26 -30.31
CA LEU A 4 8.46 -17.24 -28.90
C LEU A 4 7.34 -16.58 -28.13
N LYS A 5 6.82 -17.28 -27.11
CA LYS A 5 5.75 -16.77 -26.26
C LYS A 5 6.26 -15.50 -25.59
N LYS A 6 5.51 -14.39 -25.71
CA LYS A 6 5.83 -13.12 -25.06
C LYS A 6 5.88 -13.29 -23.54
N GLN A 7 6.74 -12.56 -22.89
CA GLN A 7 6.98 -12.64 -21.44
C GLN A 7 6.74 -11.28 -20.77
N ALA A 8 6.11 -11.30 -19.62
CA ALA A 8 5.94 -10.13 -18.77
C ALA A 8 6.49 -10.40 -17.36
N ILE A 9 7.09 -9.38 -16.77
CA ILE A 9 7.45 -9.38 -15.35
C ILE A 9 6.55 -8.37 -14.63
N ILE A 10 5.88 -8.85 -13.57
CA ILE A 10 5.05 -8.03 -12.71
C ILE A 10 5.80 -7.77 -11.40
N VAL A 11 5.99 -6.53 -11.03
CA VAL A 11 6.68 -6.12 -9.80
C VAL A 11 5.64 -5.80 -8.73
N GLY A 12 5.48 -6.70 -7.78
CA GLY A 12 4.51 -6.65 -6.69
C GLY A 12 3.37 -7.66 -6.83
N ALA A 13 3.22 -8.53 -5.84
CA ALA A 13 2.15 -9.52 -5.73
C ALA A 13 0.97 -9.02 -4.87
N GLY A 14 0.67 -7.73 -4.93
CA GLY A 14 -0.57 -7.16 -4.41
C GLY A 14 -1.77 -7.53 -5.29
N PRO A 15 -3.01 -7.23 -4.87
CA PRO A 15 -4.21 -7.60 -5.63
C PRO A 15 -4.20 -7.11 -7.08
N CYS A 16 -3.69 -5.89 -7.33
CA CYS A 16 -3.62 -5.33 -8.69
C CYS A 16 -2.55 -6.01 -9.55
N GLY A 17 -1.38 -6.35 -8.98
CA GLY A 17 -0.33 -7.08 -9.69
C GLY A 17 -0.75 -8.51 -10.01
N LEU A 18 -1.39 -9.21 -9.07
CA LEU A 18 -1.95 -10.54 -9.29
C LEU A 18 -3.05 -10.51 -10.37
N SER A 19 -3.93 -9.50 -10.34
CA SER A 19 -4.93 -9.32 -11.37
C SER A 19 -4.30 -9.09 -12.75
N ALA A 20 -3.25 -8.25 -12.83
CA ALA A 20 -2.53 -8.02 -14.08
C ALA A 20 -1.90 -9.32 -14.62
N ALA A 21 -1.27 -10.12 -13.75
CA ALA A 21 -0.71 -11.41 -14.15
C ALA A 21 -1.76 -12.35 -14.74
N ILE A 22 -2.93 -12.45 -14.09
CA ILE A 22 -4.04 -13.29 -14.55
C ILE A 22 -4.52 -12.83 -15.93
N GLU A 23 -4.76 -11.55 -16.13
CA GLU A 23 -5.30 -11.02 -17.39
C GLU A 23 -4.29 -11.18 -18.54
N LEU A 24 -3.00 -10.99 -18.28
CA LEU A 24 -1.95 -11.19 -19.28
C LEU A 24 -1.79 -12.67 -19.64
N GLU A 25 -1.88 -13.59 -18.69
CA GLU A 25 -1.83 -15.03 -18.99
C GLU A 25 -3.04 -15.51 -19.80
N ARG A 26 -4.21 -14.91 -19.60
CA ARG A 26 -5.42 -15.19 -20.41
C ARG A 26 -5.23 -14.88 -21.89
N ILE A 27 -4.41 -13.90 -22.22
CA ILE A 27 -4.07 -13.56 -23.62
C ILE A 27 -2.81 -14.25 -24.13
N GLY A 28 -2.26 -15.20 -23.38
CA GLY A 28 -1.13 -16.02 -23.78
C GLY A 28 0.26 -15.42 -23.51
N ILE A 29 0.36 -14.31 -22.76
CA ILE A 29 1.64 -13.77 -22.28
C ILE A 29 2.04 -14.51 -21.01
N SER A 30 3.27 -15.03 -20.95
CA SER A 30 3.77 -15.73 -19.75
C SER A 30 4.22 -14.73 -18.70
N CYS A 31 3.74 -14.86 -17.46
CA CYS A 31 4.04 -13.92 -16.41
C CYS A 31 4.92 -14.52 -15.30
N THR A 32 5.88 -13.72 -14.80
CA THR A 32 6.57 -13.96 -13.54
C THR A 32 6.28 -12.77 -12.62
N VAL A 33 5.73 -13.03 -11.44
CA VAL A 33 5.44 -11.99 -10.44
C VAL A 33 6.56 -12.00 -9.41
N ILE A 34 7.23 -10.87 -9.20
CA ILE A 34 8.31 -10.71 -8.22
C ILE A 34 7.80 -9.88 -7.04
N GLU A 35 7.91 -10.40 -5.82
CA GLU A 35 7.39 -9.78 -4.61
C GLU A 35 8.46 -9.74 -3.52
N ARG A 36 8.74 -8.56 -2.97
CA ARG A 36 9.75 -8.37 -1.91
C ARG A 36 9.39 -9.05 -0.58
N GLY A 37 8.11 -9.12 -0.27
CA GLY A 37 7.59 -9.86 0.87
C GLY A 37 6.95 -11.17 0.44
N ASN A 38 5.76 -11.45 0.94
CA ASN A 38 4.97 -12.59 0.49
C ASN A 38 3.73 -12.09 -0.28
N ILE A 39 2.96 -13.01 -0.85
CA ILE A 39 1.70 -12.71 -1.54
C ILE A 39 0.87 -11.75 -0.68
N VAL A 40 0.44 -10.64 -1.27
CA VAL A 40 -0.31 -9.52 -0.66
C VAL A 40 0.31 -8.99 0.62
N ASP A 41 1.62 -8.77 0.60
CA ASP A 41 2.40 -8.35 1.77
C ASP A 41 1.87 -7.07 2.44
N ALA A 42 1.39 -6.11 1.69
CA ALA A 42 0.74 -4.93 2.24
C ALA A 42 -0.47 -5.30 3.14
N ILE A 43 -1.30 -6.27 2.72
CA ILE A 43 -2.44 -6.76 3.52
C ILE A 43 -1.95 -7.51 4.76
N TYR A 44 -0.86 -8.26 4.64
CA TYR A 44 -0.24 -8.93 5.80
C TYR A 44 0.20 -7.93 6.87
N HIS A 45 0.63 -6.74 6.49
CA HIS A 45 1.05 -5.68 7.41
C HIS A 45 -0.10 -4.79 7.93
N TYR A 46 -1.33 -4.95 7.44
CA TYR A 46 -2.50 -4.28 8.03
C TYR A 46 -2.71 -4.70 9.48
N PRO A 47 -3.39 -3.88 10.29
CA PRO A 47 -3.79 -4.26 11.65
C PRO A 47 -4.48 -5.62 11.67
N THR A 48 -4.20 -6.44 12.71
CA THR A 48 -4.71 -7.81 12.80
C THR A 48 -6.24 -7.90 12.83
N HIS A 49 -6.89 -6.89 13.39
CA HIS A 49 -8.35 -6.75 13.48
C HIS A 49 -9.00 -6.11 12.25
N GLN A 50 -8.19 -5.66 11.27
CA GLN A 50 -8.66 -4.86 10.14
C GLN A 50 -9.78 -5.56 9.37
N THR A 51 -10.90 -4.85 9.21
CA THR A 51 -11.98 -5.17 8.29
C THR A 51 -11.87 -4.23 7.08
N PHE A 52 -12.00 -4.77 5.87
CA PHE A 52 -11.97 -3.96 4.66
C PHE A 52 -13.15 -3.00 4.60
N PHE A 53 -12.94 -1.85 3.97
CA PHE A 53 -14.03 -0.90 3.75
C PHE A 53 -14.99 -1.36 2.65
N SER A 54 -14.47 -2.12 1.67
CA SER A 54 -15.22 -2.67 0.55
C SER A 54 -15.78 -4.05 0.88
N SER A 55 -16.90 -4.41 0.27
CA SER A 55 -17.46 -5.76 0.33
C SER A 55 -16.59 -6.76 -0.45
N ALA A 56 -16.73 -8.05 -0.13
CA ALA A 56 -15.90 -9.12 -0.69
C ALA A 56 -15.90 -9.15 -2.23
N ASN A 57 -17.06 -9.01 -2.84
CA ASN A 57 -17.22 -9.00 -4.31
C ASN A 57 -16.45 -7.86 -5.02
N LEU A 58 -16.19 -6.74 -4.34
CA LEU A 58 -15.39 -5.64 -4.88
C LEU A 58 -13.88 -5.90 -4.80
N LEU A 59 -13.46 -6.92 -4.08
CA LEU A 59 -12.07 -7.31 -3.88
C LEU A 59 -11.68 -8.55 -4.70
N GLU A 60 -12.62 -9.12 -5.43
CA GLU A 60 -12.41 -10.28 -6.30
C GLU A 60 -11.48 -9.98 -7.47
N ILE A 61 -10.62 -10.94 -7.83
CA ILE A 61 -9.78 -10.92 -9.02
C ILE A 61 -9.86 -12.25 -9.75
N GLY A 62 -9.63 -12.24 -11.06
CA GLY A 62 -9.55 -13.45 -11.88
C GLY A 62 -10.86 -14.24 -11.98
N ASP A 63 -12.01 -13.59 -11.79
CA ASP A 63 -13.35 -14.21 -11.76
C ASP A 63 -13.48 -15.33 -10.70
N ILE A 64 -12.65 -15.29 -9.66
CA ILE A 64 -12.71 -16.21 -8.52
C ILE A 64 -13.52 -15.54 -7.41
N PRO A 65 -14.66 -16.13 -6.98
CA PRO A 65 -15.48 -15.56 -5.92
C PRO A 65 -14.74 -15.44 -4.59
N PHE A 66 -14.83 -14.28 -3.95
CA PHE A 66 -14.33 -14.07 -2.59
C PHE A 66 -15.44 -14.37 -1.57
N ILE A 67 -15.48 -15.60 -1.13
CA ILE A 67 -16.50 -16.07 -0.16
C ILE A 67 -15.94 -15.90 1.26
N CYS A 68 -16.64 -15.12 2.08
CA CYS A 68 -16.37 -14.99 3.50
C CYS A 68 -17.69 -14.91 4.29
N LYS A 69 -17.60 -15.00 5.62
CA LYS A 69 -18.78 -15.03 6.48
C LYS A 69 -19.51 -13.68 6.50
N ASP A 70 -18.74 -12.59 6.59
CA ASP A 70 -19.25 -11.24 6.76
C ASP A 70 -19.30 -10.53 5.40
N LEU A 71 -20.18 -9.54 5.24
CA LEU A 71 -20.26 -8.74 3.99
C LEU A 71 -18.91 -8.09 3.63
N LYS A 72 -18.21 -7.62 4.65
CA LYS A 72 -16.88 -7.01 4.52
C LYS A 72 -15.85 -7.98 5.08
N PRO A 73 -14.91 -8.47 4.27
CA PRO A 73 -13.91 -9.43 4.71
C PRO A 73 -12.96 -8.82 5.73
N ARG A 74 -12.43 -9.65 6.60
CA ARG A 74 -11.33 -9.30 7.49
C ARG A 74 -9.99 -9.51 6.79
N ARG A 75 -8.94 -8.90 7.35
CA ARG A 75 -7.55 -9.10 6.88
C ARG A 75 -7.24 -10.58 6.65
N GLN A 76 -7.60 -11.46 7.58
CA GLN A 76 -7.31 -12.89 7.49
C GLN A 76 -8.04 -13.56 6.31
N ASP A 77 -9.28 -13.18 6.04
CA ASP A 77 -10.05 -13.71 4.90
C ASP A 77 -9.36 -13.36 3.58
N ALA A 78 -8.87 -12.12 3.46
CA ALA A 78 -8.17 -11.67 2.27
C ALA A 78 -6.82 -12.39 2.07
N LEU A 79 -6.05 -12.64 3.14
CA LEU A 79 -4.82 -13.43 3.06
C LEU A 79 -5.08 -14.84 2.55
N VAL A 80 -6.15 -15.49 2.99
CA VAL A 80 -6.57 -16.81 2.51
C VAL A 80 -6.99 -16.72 1.05
N TYR A 81 -7.87 -15.78 0.72
CA TYR A 81 -8.42 -15.61 -0.62
C TYR A 81 -7.32 -15.42 -1.68
N TYR A 82 -6.41 -14.46 -1.49
CA TYR A 82 -5.39 -14.18 -2.51
C TYR A 82 -4.37 -15.31 -2.67
N ARG A 83 -4.04 -16.06 -1.60
CA ARG A 83 -3.23 -17.29 -1.74
C ARG A 83 -3.94 -18.36 -2.56
N GLU A 84 -5.25 -18.56 -2.33
CA GLU A 84 -6.06 -19.48 -3.13
C GLU A 84 -6.13 -19.06 -4.60
N VAL A 85 -6.24 -17.76 -4.88
CA VAL A 85 -6.20 -17.25 -6.25
C VAL A 85 -4.88 -17.62 -6.93
N VAL A 86 -3.74 -17.33 -6.28
CA VAL A 86 -2.41 -17.69 -6.81
C VAL A 86 -2.31 -19.17 -7.09
N SER A 87 -2.76 -20.00 -6.16
CA SER A 87 -2.72 -21.49 -6.29
C SER A 87 -3.60 -21.97 -7.43
N ARG A 88 -4.86 -21.51 -7.50
CA ARG A 88 -5.82 -21.96 -8.53
C ARG A 88 -5.47 -21.51 -9.93
N MET A 89 -4.91 -20.30 -10.06
CA MET A 89 -4.46 -19.75 -11.34
C MET A 89 -3.05 -20.22 -11.72
N ASN A 90 -2.39 -20.97 -10.82
CA ASN A 90 -1.01 -21.45 -10.99
C ASN A 90 -0.04 -20.35 -11.38
N LEU A 91 -0.14 -19.17 -10.72
CA LEU A 91 0.71 -18.01 -11.01
C LEU A 91 2.15 -18.26 -10.55
N ASP A 92 3.12 -17.92 -11.39
CA ASP A 92 4.55 -17.97 -11.05
C ASP A 92 4.95 -16.78 -10.18
N VAL A 93 4.81 -16.91 -8.87
CA VAL A 93 5.18 -15.86 -7.90
C VAL A 93 6.54 -16.19 -7.28
N LYS A 94 7.45 -15.21 -7.28
CA LYS A 94 8.75 -15.24 -6.62
C LYS A 94 8.69 -14.38 -5.35
N PRO A 95 8.33 -14.96 -4.20
CA PRO A 95 8.24 -14.21 -2.94
C PRO A 95 9.64 -13.99 -2.35
N PHE A 96 9.75 -12.97 -1.48
CA PHE A 96 10.98 -12.55 -0.79
C PHE A 96 12.11 -12.14 -1.74
N GLU A 97 11.74 -11.67 -2.92
CA GLU A 97 12.66 -11.22 -3.95
C GLU A 97 12.38 -9.76 -4.30
N THR A 98 13.36 -8.90 -4.10
CA THR A 98 13.24 -7.45 -4.32
C THR A 98 13.82 -7.08 -5.66
N VAL A 99 13.03 -6.46 -6.53
CA VAL A 99 13.54 -5.86 -7.78
C VAL A 99 14.40 -4.66 -7.44
N THR A 100 15.62 -4.63 -7.97
CA THR A 100 16.62 -3.59 -7.71
C THR A 100 16.91 -2.71 -8.91
N SER A 101 16.72 -3.19 -10.15
CA SER A 101 16.76 -2.36 -11.36
C SER A 101 15.89 -2.94 -12.47
N ILE A 102 15.48 -2.05 -13.39
CA ILE A 102 14.75 -2.37 -14.61
C ILE A 102 15.38 -1.52 -15.72
N ASP A 103 16.07 -2.18 -16.62
CA ASP A 103 16.75 -1.55 -17.74
C ASP A 103 16.09 -1.97 -19.05
N LYS A 104 16.02 -1.09 -20.05
CA LYS A 104 15.48 -1.41 -21.38
C LYS A 104 16.55 -1.23 -22.44
N GLU A 105 16.89 -2.31 -23.13
CA GLU A 105 17.84 -2.33 -24.25
C GLU A 105 17.26 -3.14 -25.42
N ASP A 106 17.43 -2.68 -26.63
CA ASP A 106 16.99 -3.33 -27.87
C ASP A 106 15.52 -3.81 -27.84
N GLY A 107 14.65 -3.02 -27.19
CA GLY A 107 13.20 -3.28 -27.09
C GLY A 107 12.82 -4.37 -26.07
N ARG A 108 13.75 -4.85 -25.25
CA ARG A 108 13.51 -5.80 -24.17
C ARG A 108 13.92 -5.23 -22.82
N PHE A 109 13.24 -5.68 -21.79
CA PHE A 109 13.57 -5.32 -20.40
C PHE A 109 14.51 -6.37 -19.80
N THR A 110 15.50 -5.87 -19.06
CA THR A 110 16.34 -6.64 -18.14
C THR A 110 15.98 -6.24 -16.73
N VAL A 111 15.44 -7.17 -15.95
CA VAL A 111 15.01 -6.94 -14.57
C VAL A 111 15.98 -7.67 -13.64
N THR A 112 16.65 -6.91 -12.80
CA THR A 112 17.53 -7.45 -11.75
C THR A 112 16.78 -7.46 -10.43
N SER A 113 16.88 -8.57 -9.72
CA SER A 113 16.24 -8.76 -8.41
C SER A 113 17.18 -9.48 -7.45
N HIS A 114 16.97 -9.25 -6.16
CA HIS A 114 17.77 -9.83 -5.08
C HIS A 114 16.90 -10.58 -4.07
N HIS A 115 17.31 -11.78 -3.73
CA HIS A 115 16.74 -12.58 -2.65
C HIS A 115 17.84 -12.83 -1.60
N GLU A 116 17.60 -12.53 -0.33
CA GLU A 116 18.62 -12.60 0.74
C GLU A 116 19.33 -13.96 0.82
N ARG A 117 18.62 -15.06 0.58
CA ARG A 117 19.19 -16.42 0.65
C ARG A 117 19.76 -16.95 -0.67
N HIS A 118 19.24 -16.47 -1.81
CA HIS A 118 19.54 -17.01 -3.14
C HIS A 118 20.37 -16.07 -4.00
N GLY A 119 20.64 -14.85 -3.52
CA GLY A 119 21.44 -13.86 -4.22
C GLY A 119 20.67 -13.15 -5.33
N THR A 120 21.43 -12.61 -6.28
CA THR A 120 20.91 -11.82 -7.39
C THR A 120 20.49 -12.68 -8.56
N THR A 121 19.35 -12.39 -9.14
CA THR A 121 18.81 -13.01 -10.35
C THR A 121 18.54 -11.96 -11.40
N VAL A 122 18.88 -12.25 -12.66
CA VAL A 122 18.60 -11.40 -13.81
C VAL A 122 17.61 -12.11 -14.72
N ARG A 123 16.52 -11.44 -15.09
CA ARG A 123 15.48 -11.94 -16.00
C ARG A 123 15.25 -10.96 -17.13
N THR A 124 14.82 -11.47 -18.27
CA THR A 124 14.44 -10.61 -19.41
C THR A 124 12.96 -10.78 -19.72
N ALA A 125 12.32 -9.68 -20.16
CA ALA A 125 10.91 -9.68 -20.53
C ALA A 125 10.64 -8.75 -21.71
N ASP A 126 9.52 -8.98 -22.42
CA ASP A 126 9.02 -8.06 -23.43
C ASP A 126 8.26 -6.90 -22.79
N TYR A 127 7.63 -7.14 -21.63
CA TYR A 127 6.80 -6.19 -20.90
C TYR A 127 7.09 -6.22 -19.41
N VAL A 128 6.92 -5.06 -18.74
CA VAL A 128 6.99 -4.95 -17.29
C VAL A 128 5.75 -4.23 -16.78
N VAL A 129 5.19 -4.70 -15.66
CA VAL A 129 4.09 -4.02 -14.95
C VAL A 129 4.54 -3.68 -13.55
N LEU A 130 4.59 -2.40 -13.20
CA LEU A 130 4.89 -1.92 -11.86
C LEU A 130 3.60 -1.84 -11.03
N ALA A 131 3.49 -2.71 -10.02
CA ALA A 131 2.35 -2.81 -9.11
C ALA A 131 2.80 -2.78 -7.64
N THR A 132 3.80 -1.95 -7.32
CA THR A 132 4.55 -1.93 -6.07
C THR A 132 3.77 -1.42 -4.87
N GLY A 133 2.59 -0.80 -5.11
CA GLY A 133 1.78 -0.23 -4.04
C GLY A 133 2.42 0.98 -3.36
N TYR A 134 1.96 1.31 -2.13
CA TYR A 134 2.49 2.46 -1.37
C TYR A 134 2.72 2.14 0.11
N TYR A 135 2.15 1.06 0.64
CA TYR A 135 2.13 0.76 2.08
C TYR A 135 3.50 0.48 2.69
N GLY A 136 4.48 0.16 1.90
CA GLY A 136 5.83 -0.17 2.37
C GLY A 136 6.73 1.03 2.67
N ARG A 137 6.31 2.28 2.39
CA ARG A 137 7.08 3.49 2.66
C ARG A 137 6.23 4.48 3.45
N PRO A 138 6.42 4.57 4.77
CA PRO A 138 5.72 5.55 5.58
C PRO A 138 6.18 6.97 5.22
N ARG A 139 5.28 7.92 5.36
CA ARG A 139 5.61 9.34 5.29
C ARG A 139 6.24 9.75 6.62
N ASN A 140 7.51 10.10 6.57
CA ASN A 140 8.24 10.56 7.76
C ASN A 140 7.69 11.89 8.30
N LEU A 141 7.91 12.11 9.57
CA LEU A 141 7.68 13.40 10.24
C LEU A 141 8.84 14.36 10.00
N ASP A 142 10.03 13.81 9.74
CA ASP A 142 11.31 14.53 9.59
C ASP A 142 11.65 15.38 10.82
N VAL A 143 11.44 14.80 12.01
CA VAL A 143 11.72 15.44 13.29
C VAL A 143 12.74 14.64 14.11
N PRO A 144 13.54 15.29 14.97
CA PRO A 144 14.44 14.60 15.87
C PRO A 144 13.71 13.58 16.74
N GLY A 145 14.24 12.36 16.84
CA GLY A 145 13.72 11.27 17.67
C GLY A 145 12.67 10.39 16.98
N GLU A 146 12.39 10.62 15.70
CA GLU A 146 11.49 9.76 14.93
C GLU A 146 12.01 8.32 14.81
N GLU A 147 13.33 8.15 14.86
CA GLU A 147 14.04 6.86 14.79
C GLU A 147 14.10 6.10 16.13
N LEU A 148 13.56 6.64 17.20
CA LEU A 148 13.60 6.01 18.51
C LEU A 148 12.80 4.69 18.54
N PRO A 149 13.25 3.67 19.32
CA PRO A 149 12.67 2.32 19.27
C PRO A 149 11.18 2.23 19.66
N HIS A 150 10.66 3.20 20.41
CA HIS A 150 9.26 3.27 20.82
C HIS A 150 8.37 4.04 19.83
N VAL A 151 8.94 4.50 18.70
CA VAL A 151 8.20 5.13 17.59
C VAL A 151 7.94 4.09 16.51
N SER A 152 6.72 4.04 16.01
CA SER A 152 6.33 3.17 14.91
C SER A 152 5.42 3.89 13.92
N HIS A 153 5.60 3.64 12.64
CA HIS A 153 4.72 4.10 11.57
C HIS A 153 3.60 3.11 11.24
N TYR A 154 3.60 1.96 11.92
CA TYR A 154 2.63 0.90 11.70
C TYR A 154 1.95 0.52 13.00
N PHE A 155 0.64 0.48 12.98
CA PHE A 155 -0.17 -0.08 14.05
C PHE A 155 -0.57 -1.50 13.68
N LYS A 156 -0.17 -2.48 14.49
CA LYS A 156 -0.46 -3.89 14.25
C LYS A 156 -1.63 -4.39 15.09
N GLU A 157 -1.56 -4.19 16.40
CA GLU A 157 -2.61 -4.57 17.35
C GLU A 157 -2.46 -3.80 18.66
N ALA A 158 -3.55 -3.70 19.42
CA ALA A 158 -3.59 -2.84 20.59
C ALA A 158 -3.11 -3.51 21.90
N HIS A 159 -3.07 -4.86 21.96
CA HIS A 159 -2.78 -5.59 23.21
C HIS A 159 -1.47 -5.17 23.92
N PRO A 160 -0.35 -4.94 23.22
CA PRO A 160 0.92 -4.53 23.87
C PRO A 160 0.84 -3.19 24.59
N TYR A 161 -0.15 -2.36 24.30
CA TYR A 161 -0.27 -1.00 24.81
C TYR A 161 -1.20 -0.88 26.04
N TYR A 162 -1.65 -1.99 26.59
CA TYR A 162 -2.51 -1.97 27.78
C TYR A 162 -1.88 -1.16 28.92
N ARG A 163 -2.60 -0.14 29.44
CA ARG A 163 -2.16 0.81 30.47
C ARG A 163 -0.93 1.66 30.11
N GLN A 164 -0.55 1.70 28.83
CA GLN A 164 0.55 2.54 28.36
C GLN A 164 0.01 3.89 27.86
N ARG A 165 0.84 4.93 27.93
CA ARG A 165 0.56 6.25 27.33
C ARG A 165 0.99 6.19 25.87
N VAL A 166 0.02 6.22 24.97
CA VAL A 166 0.25 6.12 23.53
C VAL A 166 -0.10 7.43 22.84
N ILE A 167 0.86 8.00 22.14
CA ILE A 167 0.64 9.17 21.31
C ILE A 167 0.41 8.70 19.88
N VAL A 168 -0.71 9.08 19.30
CA VAL A 168 -1.02 8.84 17.89
C VAL A 168 -0.87 10.17 17.15
N ILE A 169 0.07 10.25 16.21
CA ILE A 169 0.31 11.43 15.38
C ILE A 169 -0.40 11.22 14.04
N GLY A 170 -1.43 12.02 13.79
CA GLY A 170 -2.27 11.93 12.59
C GLY A 170 -3.74 12.11 12.91
N GLY A 171 -4.58 12.29 11.89
CA GLY A 171 -6.03 12.54 12.07
C GLY A 171 -6.91 11.95 10.98
N LYS A 172 -6.35 11.08 10.12
CA LYS A 172 -7.10 10.35 9.08
C LYS A 172 -7.48 8.94 9.56
N ASN A 173 -8.05 8.11 8.66
CA ASN A 173 -8.60 6.80 9.01
C ASN A 173 -7.68 5.96 9.90
N SER A 174 -6.43 5.75 9.50
CA SER A 174 -5.49 4.88 10.25
C SER A 174 -5.23 5.37 11.68
N ALA A 175 -5.13 6.70 11.88
CA ALA A 175 -4.93 7.29 13.21
C ALA A 175 -6.18 7.13 14.08
N VAL A 176 -7.35 7.37 13.50
CA VAL A 176 -8.65 7.26 14.19
C VAL A 176 -8.94 5.80 14.57
N ASP A 177 -8.73 4.86 13.63
CA ASP A 177 -8.91 3.43 13.88
C ASP A 177 -7.94 2.94 14.97
N ALA A 178 -6.66 3.33 14.91
CA ALA A 178 -5.69 2.99 15.94
C ALA A 178 -6.09 3.54 17.32
N ALA A 179 -6.53 4.80 17.40
CA ALA A 179 -6.95 5.43 18.65
C ALA A 179 -8.15 4.71 19.29
N ILE A 180 -9.14 4.31 18.48
CA ILE A 180 -10.31 3.55 18.94
C ILE A 180 -9.88 2.19 19.50
N GLU A 181 -9.04 1.45 18.79
CA GLU A 181 -8.61 0.11 19.21
C GLU A 181 -7.70 0.16 20.45
N LEU A 182 -6.84 1.17 20.54
CA LEU A 182 -5.99 1.41 21.71
C LEU A 182 -6.81 1.72 22.97
N GLU A 183 -7.83 2.59 22.85
CA GLU A 183 -8.72 2.89 23.97
C GLU A 183 -9.49 1.64 24.42
N LYS A 184 -10.06 0.88 23.50
CA LYS A 184 -10.72 -0.41 23.80
C LYS A 184 -9.80 -1.39 24.53
N ALA A 185 -8.51 -1.38 24.22
CA ALA A 185 -7.52 -2.20 24.91
C ALA A 185 -7.10 -1.63 26.26
N GLY A 186 -7.55 -0.44 26.66
CA GLY A 186 -7.24 0.20 27.93
C GLY A 186 -5.91 0.97 27.94
N ALA A 187 -5.45 1.43 26.81
CA ALA A 187 -4.34 2.39 26.70
C ALA A 187 -4.81 3.82 27.02
N HIS A 188 -3.89 4.68 27.48
CA HIS A 188 -4.12 6.12 27.65
C HIS A 188 -3.73 6.83 26.36
N VAL A 189 -4.72 7.20 25.56
CA VAL A 189 -4.50 7.68 24.19
C VAL A 189 -4.57 9.18 24.10
N THR A 190 -3.55 9.80 23.48
CA THR A 190 -3.57 11.18 23.02
C THR A 190 -3.33 11.21 21.51
N VAL A 191 -4.21 11.85 20.76
CA VAL A 191 -4.06 12.06 19.33
C VAL A 191 -3.60 13.49 19.08
N LEU A 192 -2.48 13.66 18.36
CA LEU A 192 -1.94 14.95 17.92
C LEU A 192 -2.21 15.12 16.43
N TYR A 193 -2.99 16.12 16.04
CA TYR A 193 -3.35 16.34 14.66
C TYR A 193 -3.14 17.79 14.23
N ARG A 194 -2.53 17.99 13.07
CA ARG A 194 -2.20 19.31 12.52
C ARG A 194 -3.42 20.10 12.00
N GLY A 195 -4.54 19.43 11.74
CA GLY A 195 -5.79 20.07 11.28
C GLY A 195 -6.52 20.76 12.42
N ASP A 196 -7.49 21.57 12.04
CA ASP A 196 -8.32 22.40 12.91
C ASP A 196 -9.64 21.73 13.35
N GLY A 197 -9.89 20.51 12.85
CA GLY A 197 -11.08 19.72 13.14
C GLY A 197 -10.93 18.26 12.70
N TYR A 198 -12.03 17.53 12.65
CA TYR A 198 -12.01 16.17 12.11
C TYR A 198 -11.69 16.17 10.62
N SER A 199 -10.76 15.31 10.20
CA SER A 199 -10.42 15.22 8.78
C SER A 199 -11.63 14.74 7.97
N PRO A 200 -11.97 15.38 6.84
CA PRO A 200 -13.07 14.96 5.96
C PRO A 200 -12.84 13.60 5.32
N SER A 201 -11.61 13.08 5.35
CA SER A 201 -11.30 11.75 4.84
C SER A 201 -11.63 10.61 5.81
N VAL A 202 -11.97 10.91 7.08
CA VAL A 202 -12.42 9.89 8.03
C VAL A 202 -13.77 9.35 7.60
N LYS A 203 -13.88 8.02 7.53
CA LYS A 203 -15.11 7.37 7.05
C LYS A 203 -16.30 7.69 7.95
N PRO A 204 -17.48 8.04 7.37
CA PRO A 204 -18.65 8.48 8.13
C PRO A 204 -19.15 7.48 9.19
N TRP A 205 -18.91 6.19 8.99
CA TRP A 205 -19.29 5.15 9.95
C TRP A 205 -18.29 4.94 11.09
N VAL A 206 -17.06 5.48 10.97
CA VAL A 206 -16.01 5.41 12.01
C VAL A 206 -16.05 6.65 12.91
N LEU A 207 -16.27 7.81 12.31
CA LEU A 207 -16.24 9.10 12.99
C LEU A 207 -17.12 9.19 14.25
N PRO A 208 -18.38 8.67 14.28
CA PRO A 208 -19.22 8.78 15.48
C PRO A 208 -18.64 8.06 16.71
N ALA A 209 -17.95 6.94 16.50
CA ALA A 209 -17.29 6.22 17.59
C ALA A 209 -16.12 7.03 18.16
N PHE A 210 -15.28 7.57 17.30
CA PHE A 210 -14.15 8.40 17.72
C PHE A 210 -14.61 9.70 18.41
N ASP A 211 -15.57 10.42 17.83
CA ASP A 211 -16.14 11.62 18.41
C ASP A 211 -16.74 11.37 19.81
N SER A 212 -17.39 10.22 19.99
CA SER A 212 -17.88 9.81 21.30
C SER A 212 -16.74 9.66 22.33
N LEU A 213 -15.62 9.03 21.93
CA LEU A 213 -14.48 8.88 22.82
C LEU A 213 -13.85 10.23 23.20
N VAL A 214 -13.76 11.15 22.25
CA VAL A 214 -13.23 12.51 22.50
C VAL A 214 -14.17 13.29 23.44
N ARG A 215 -15.47 13.30 23.19
CA ARG A 215 -16.45 14.01 24.03
C ARG A 215 -16.54 13.48 25.46
N HIS A 216 -16.28 12.19 25.67
CA HIS A 216 -16.26 11.58 27.00
C HIS A 216 -14.86 11.56 27.63
N GLU A 217 -13.91 12.31 27.07
CA GLU A 217 -12.52 12.42 27.54
C GLU A 217 -11.77 11.08 27.65
N LYS A 218 -12.23 10.06 26.92
CA LYS A 218 -11.59 8.76 26.82
C LYS A 218 -10.33 8.80 25.94
N VAL A 219 -10.35 9.65 24.92
CA VAL A 219 -9.22 9.96 24.04
C VAL A 219 -9.01 11.46 24.07
N ARG A 220 -7.80 11.89 24.39
CA ARG A 220 -7.42 13.29 24.28
C ARG A 220 -7.10 13.62 22.83
N TYR A 221 -7.78 14.60 22.23
CA TYR A 221 -7.59 15.00 20.84
C TYR A 221 -7.12 16.45 20.77
N GLU A 222 -5.84 16.65 20.43
CA GLU A 222 -5.22 17.97 20.28
C GLU A 222 -5.13 18.34 18.81
N LEU A 223 -5.80 19.41 18.45
CA LEU A 223 -5.82 19.96 17.09
C LEU A 223 -4.74 21.04 16.91
N GLU A 224 -4.48 21.40 15.64
CA GLU A 224 -3.52 22.45 15.26
C GLU A 224 -2.12 22.24 15.87
N THR A 225 -1.71 20.97 15.94
CA THR A 225 -0.43 20.57 16.54
C THR A 225 0.63 20.32 15.47
N GLU A 226 1.82 20.89 15.66
CA GLU A 226 3.02 20.65 14.89
C GLU A 226 4.03 19.89 15.76
N ILE A 227 4.46 18.73 15.36
CA ILE A 227 5.47 17.96 16.11
C ILE A 227 6.83 18.63 15.97
N VAL A 228 7.49 18.88 17.09
CA VAL A 228 8.80 19.53 17.14
C VAL A 228 9.92 18.47 17.27
N ARG A 229 9.75 17.52 18.19
CA ARG A 229 10.68 16.40 18.42
C ARG A 229 10.02 15.31 19.27
N ILE A 230 10.58 14.12 19.21
CA ILE A 230 10.19 12.99 20.05
C ILE A 230 11.35 12.68 21.00
N GLU A 231 11.07 12.58 22.29
CA GLU A 231 12.03 12.22 23.33
C GLU A 231 11.70 10.82 23.88
N THR A 232 12.55 10.26 24.71
CA THR A 232 12.40 8.88 25.20
C THR A 232 11.14 8.66 26.06
N ASP A 233 10.59 9.72 26.66
CA ASP A 233 9.46 9.66 27.58
C ASP A 233 8.31 10.62 27.25
N ARG A 234 8.45 11.41 26.19
CA ARG A 234 7.46 12.42 25.79
C ARG A 234 7.54 12.80 24.31
N VAL A 235 6.46 13.42 23.80
CA VAL A 235 6.43 14.12 22.52
C VAL A 235 6.32 15.62 22.79
N VAL A 236 7.18 16.41 22.15
CA VAL A 236 7.16 17.86 22.17
C VAL A 236 6.49 18.36 20.88
N TYR A 237 5.50 19.21 21.03
CA TYR A 237 4.74 19.76 19.91
C TYR A 237 4.45 21.25 20.11
N ARG A 238 4.22 21.98 19.04
CA ARG A 238 3.80 23.39 19.05
C ARG A 238 2.31 23.47 18.75
N GLN A 239 1.61 24.30 19.52
CA GLN A 239 0.19 24.59 19.33
C GLN A 239 -0.04 26.08 19.58
N HIS A 240 -0.66 26.78 18.61
CA HIS A 240 -0.85 28.24 18.65
C HIS A 240 0.44 29.01 18.98
N GLY A 241 1.57 28.59 18.43
CA GLY A 241 2.88 29.23 18.65
C GLY A 241 3.57 28.88 19.99
N VAL A 242 2.90 28.14 20.88
CA VAL A 242 3.43 27.74 22.19
C VAL A 242 3.92 26.29 22.14
N GLU A 243 5.14 26.05 22.60
CA GLU A 243 5.70 24.72 22.75
C GLU A 243 5.13 24.04 24.00
N LYS A 244 4.61 22.82 23.82
CA LYS A 244 4.01 21.97 24.83
C LYS A 244 4.64 20.58 24.77
N SER A 245 4.45 19.79 25.84
CA SER A 245 4.84 18.40 25.82
C SER A 245 3.77 17.49 26.43
N VAL A 246 3.73 16.26 25.95
CA VAL A 246 2.86 15.20 26.48
C VAL A 246 3.69 13.93 26.70
N ALA A 247 3.53 13.31 27.85
CA ALA A 247 4.26 12.09 28.21
C ALA A 247 3.83 10.91 27.33
N ALA A 248 4.79 10.12 26.88
CA ALA A 248 4.60 9.00 25.98
C ALA A 248 5.46 7.80 26.40
N ASP A 249 4.88 6.62 26.38
CA ASP A 249 5.58 5.35 26.44
C ASP A 249 5.79 4.79 25.02
N HIS A 250 4.83 5.11 24.10
CA HIS A 250 4.88 4.74 22.70
C HIS A 250 4.34 5.86 21.81
N VAL A 251 4.87 5.94 20.59
CA VAL A 251 4.44 6.89 19.57
C VAL A 251 4.07 6.13 18.29
N LEU A 252 2.86 6.36 17.78
CA LEU A 252 2.41 5.84 16.50
C LEU A 252 2.29 6.99 15.50
N ALA A 253 3.24 7.10 14.59
CA ALA A 253 3.26 8.12 13.54
C ALA A 253 2.38 7.68 12.36
N MET A 254 1.06 7.90 12.47
CA MET A 254 0.04 7.53 11.48
C MET A 254 -0.12 8.61 10.41
N THR A 255 0.98 9.00 9.79
CA THR A 255 1.12 10.13 8.86
C THR A 255 0.77 9.77 7.41
N GLY A 256 0.49 8.50 7.13
CA GLY A 256 0.22 7.95 5.81
C GLY A 256 1.46 7.35 5.16
N TYR A 257 1.32 6.99 3.88
CA TYR A 257 2.34 6.28 3.11
C TYR A 257 2.53 6.95 1.77
N LEU A 258 3.69 6.72 1.14
CA LEU A 258 4.05 7.23 -0.17
C LEU A 258 4.47 6.07 -1.09
N PRO A 259 4.18 6.14 -2.40
CA PRO A 259 4.80 5.24 -3.37
C PRO A 259 6.33 5.36 -3.32
N ASP A 260 7.01 4.26 -3.58
CA ASP A 260 8.45 4.30 -3.80
C ASP A 260 8.71 4.66 -5.27
N HIS A 261 9.11 5.90 -5.50
CA HIS A 261 9.37 6.43 -6.83
C HIS A 261 10.77 6.10 -7.36
N GLY A 262 11.67 5.56 -6.53
CA GLY A 262 13.05 5.27 -6.92
C GLY A 262 13.12 4.34 -8.13
N LEU A 263 12.48 3.17 -8.03
CA LEU A 263 12.45 2.19 -9.10
C LEU A 263 11.81 2.72 -10.39
N PHE A 264 10.78 3.59 -10.28
CA PHE A 264 10.13 4.21 -11.44
C PHE A 264 11.08 5.16 -12.17
N ALA A 265 11.73 6.08 -11.42
CA ALA A 265 12.66 7.04 -11.99
C ALA A 265 13.88 6.36 -12.62
N GLU A 266 14.44 5.35 -11.94
CA GLU A 266 15.55 4.55 -12.45
C GLU A 266 15.18 3.78 -13.73
N SER A 267 13.91 3.38 -13.89
CA SER A 267 13.40 2.74 -15.12
C SER A 267 13.08 3.74 -16.24
N GLY A 268 13.35 5.02 -16.07
CA GLY A 268 13.07 6.07 -17.05
C GLY A 268 11.62 6.58 -17.06
N VAL A 269 10.82 6.23 -16.06
CA VAL A 269 9.47 6.77 -15.92
C VAL A 269 9.55 8.19 -15.39
N THR A 270 8.94 9.12 -16.09
CA THR A 270 8.80 10.51 -15.63
C THR A 270 7.76 10.59 -14.53
N ILE A 271 8.08 11.27 -13.45
CA ILE A 271 7.20 11.48 -12.31
C ILE A 271 6.96 12.98 -12.14
N ASP A 272 5.72 13.37 -11.95
CA ASP A 272 5.37 14.75 -11.63
C ASP A 272 5.83 15.08 -10.21
N ASP A 273 6.67 16.10 -10.06
CA ASP A 273 7.32 16.47 -8.79
C ASP A 273 6.32 16.93 -7.71
N GLU A 274 5.19 17.49 -8.10
CA GLU A 274 4.18 18.02 -7.15
C GLU A 274 3.23 16.93 -6.68
N THR A 275 2.70 16.16 -7.61
CA THR A 275 1.67 15.16 -7.34
C THR A 275 2.22 13.77 -7.09
N GLY A 276 3.47 13.49 -7.49
CA GLY A 276 4.07 12.15 -7.48
C GLY A 276 3.43 11.18 -8.47
N VAL A 277 2.60 11.67 -9.40
CA VAL A 277 1.94 10.83 -10.40
C VAL A 277 2.94 10.45 -11.48
N PRO A 278 3.15 9.15 -11.77
CA PRO A 278 3.93 8.72 -12.91
C PRO A 278 3.28 9.15 -14.22
N SER A 279 4.07 9.48 -15.24
CA SER A 279 3.57 9.74 -16.58
C SER A 279 3.08 8.44 -17.23
N PHE A 280 1.79 8.35 -17.53
CA PHE A 280 1.16 7.20 -18.19
C PHE A 280 -0.09 7.62 -18.95
N ASP A 281 -0.50 6.78 -19.87
CA ASP A 281 -1.78 6.89 -20.59
C ASP A 281 -2.90 6.27 -19.73
N GLU A 282 -3.97 7.01 -19.45
CA GLU A 282 -5.06 6.60 -18.54
C GLU A 282 -5.91 5.44 -19.07
N ASP A 283 -5.94 5.22 -20.40
CA ASP A 283 -6.69 4.14 -21.01
C ASP A 283 -5.90 2.83 -21.06
N THR A 284 -4.60 2.91 -21.32
CA THR A 284 -3.72 1.76 -21.52
C THR A 284 -2.88 1.40 -20.31
N TYR A 285 -2.70 2.33 -19.36
CA TYR A 285 -1.76 2.26 -18.21
C TYR A 285 -0.29 2.10 -18.63
N GLU A 286 0.05 2.37 -19.90
CA GLU A 286 1.43 2.40 -20.37
C GLU A 286 2.11 3.71 -19.99
N THR A 287 3.32 3.62 -19.46
CA THR A 287 4.12 4.80 -19.07
C THR A 287 4.72 5.47 -20.31
N ASN A 288 5.46 6.55 -20.10
CA ASN A 288 6.31 7.16 -21.16
C ASN A 288 7.42 6.20 -21.66
N VAL A 289 7.64 5.06 -21.00
CA VAL A 289 8.56 4.00 -21.44
C VAL A 289 7.74 2.89 -22.09
N GLU A 290 7.83 2.78 -23.40
CA GLU A 290 7.09 1.76 -24.17
C GLU A 290 7.29 0.35 -23.62
N GLY A 291 6.19 -0.40 -23.39
CA GLY A 291 6.17 -1.75 -22.82
C GLY A 291 6.29 -1.79 -21.29
N LEU A 292 6.43 -0.63 -20.63
CA LEU A 292 6.39 -0.50 -19.18
C LEU A 292 5.04 0.06 -18.75
N PHE A 293 4.32 -0.71 -17.96
CA PHE A 293 2.96 -0.40 -17.50
C PHE A 293 2.92 -0.19 -15.99
N ILE A 294 1.85 0.43 -15.49
CA ILE A 294 1.60 0.57 -14.06
C ILE A 294 0.23 0.01 -13.68
N ALA A 295 0.12 -0.57 -12.48
CA ALA A 295 -1.16 -1.08 -11.99
C ALA A 295 -1.35 -0.78 -10.49
N GLY A 296 -2.58 -0.42 -10.13
CA GLY A 296 -2.97 -0.14 -8.75
C GLY A 296 -2.65 1.28 -8.29
N VAL A 297 -2.51 1.43 -6.98
CA VAL A 297 -2.48 2.74 -6.30
C VAL A 297 -1.29 3.62 -6.70
N VAL A 298 -0.23 3.06 -7.24
CA VAL A 298 0.93 3.82 -7.74
C VAL A 298 0.55 4.82 -8.83
N ALA A 299 -0.50 4.55 -9.61
CA ALA A 299 -1.02 5.46 -10.62
C ALA A 299 -1.67 6.74 -10.03
N ALA A 300 -1.96 6.76 -8.73
CA ALA A 300 -2.52 7.93 -8.06
C ALA A 300 -1.45 8.84 -7.42
N GLY A 301 -0.17 8.49 -7.54
CA GLY A 301 0.93 9.26 -6.93
C GLY A 301 0.75 9.40 -5.42
N ASN A 302 0.90 10.63 -4.93
CA ASN A 302 0.83 10.96 -3.50
C ASN A 302 -0.59 10.94 -2.91
N ASP A 303 -1.64 10.82 -3.75
CA ASP A 303 -3.04 10.77 -3.30
C ASP A 303 -3.59 9.34 -3.28
N ALA A 304 -3.25 8.60 -2.24
CA ALA A 304 -3.68 7.22 -2.04
C ALA A 304 -5.21 7.04 -1.84
N ASN A 305 -6.01 8.12 -1.87
CA ASN A 305 -7.47 8.04 -1.71
C ASN A 305 -8.24 7.88 -3.04
N LYS A 306 -7.55 7.84 -4.16
CA LYS A 306 -8.17 7.71 -5.50
C LYS A 306 -8.27 6.28 -5.98
N ILE A 307 -7.26 5.46 -5.71
CA ILE A 307 -7.18 4.09 -6.21
C ILE A 307 -7.10 3.11 -5.04
N PHE A 308 -8.07 2.20 -5.03
CA PHE A 308 -8.21 1.09 -4.09
C PHE A 308 -8.17 -0.24 -4.85
N ILE A 309 -8.27 -1.38 -4.16
CA ILE A 309 -8.36 -2.69 -4.80
C ILE A 309 -9.58 -2.74 -5.74
N GLU A 310 -10.72 -2.18 -5.30
CA GLU A 310 -12.01 -2.24 -6.00
C GLU A 310 -12.00 -1.62 -7.41
N ASN A 311 -11.16 -0.62 -7.67
CA ASN A 311 -10.99 -0.02 -9.01
C ASN A 311 -9.65 -0.40 -9.64
N GLY A 312 -8.55 -0.45 -8.88
CA GLY A 312 -7.23 -0.78 -9.39
C GLY A 312 -7.08 -2.21 -9.91
N ARG A 313 -7.94 -3.14 -9.48
CA ARG A 313 -7.98 -4.53 -9.99
C ARG A 313 -8.30 -4.63 -11.49
N PHE A 314 -8.88 -3.59 -12.07
CA PHE A 314 -9.22 -3.56 -13.50
C PHE A 314 -8.10 -3.03 -14.39
N HIS A 315 -7.03 -2.45 -13.83
CA HIS A 315 -5.90 -1.95 -14.63
C HIS A 315 -5.23 -3.09 -15.42
N GLY A 316 -5.11 -4.28 -14.84
CA GLY A 316 -4.58 -5.45 -15.55
C GLY A 316 -5.38 -5.83 -16.78
N LYS A 317 -6.70 -5.65 -16.77
CA LYS A 317 -7.56 -5.90 -17.92
C LYS A 317 -7.29 -4.90 -19.05
N ALA A 318 -7.19 -3.61 -18.74
CA ALA A 318 -6.86 -2.58 -19.73
C ALA A 318 -5.48 -2.82 -20.36
N ILE A 319 -4.48 -3.16 -19.55
CA ILE A 319 -3.14 -3.54 -20.04
C ILE A 319 -3.22 -4.75 -20.98
N ALA A 320 -3.97 -5.78 -20.61
CA ALA A 320 -4.12 -6.99 -21.43
C ALA A 320 -4.84 -6.70 -22.75
N GLU A 321 -5.88 -5.87 -22.76
CA GLU A 321 -6.58 -5.44 -23.96
C GLU A 321 -5.64 -4.69 -24.91
N THR A 322 -4.85 -3.73 -24.41
CA THR A 322 -3.82 -3.01 -25.17
C THR A 322 -2.78 -3.96 -25.78
N LEU A 323 -2.27 -4.90 -25.01
CA LEU A 323 -1.26 -5.84 -25.50
C LEU A 323 -1.83 -6.89 -26.46
N ARG A 324 -3.09 -7.27 -26.30
CA ARG A 324 -3.80 -8.14 -27.26
C ARG A 324 -3.89 -7.49 -28.63
N GLU A 325 -4.31 -6.22 -28.68
CA GLU A 325 -4.39 -5.44 -29.93
C GLU A 325 -3.02 -5.26 -30.57
N ARG A 326 -2.00 -4.87 -29.79
CA ARG A 326 -0.62 -4.68 -30.25
C ARG A 326 0.00 -5.95 -30.84
N ASN A 327 -0.29 -7.10 -30.25
CA ASN A 327 0.27 -8.39 -30.66
C ASN A 327 -0.58 -9.10 -31.74
N GLY A 328 -1.69 -8.53 -32.17
CA GLY A 328 -2.57 -9.10 -33.19
C GLY A 328 -3.22 -10.42 -32.78
N VAL A 329 -3.42 -10.64 -31.48
CA VAL A 329 -4.10 -11.82 -30.93
C VAL A 329 -5.59 -11.65 -31.14
N THR A 330 -6.13 -12.30 -32.20
CA THR A 330 -7.59 -12.37 -32.42
C THR A 330 -8.22 -13.28 -31.36
N SER A 331 -9.40 -12.86 -30.85
CA SER A 331 -10.23 -13.59 -29.86
C SER A 331 -10.71 -14.95 -30.37
#